data_70a0ed18f77dd76608dfa28a79cf6e81
#
_entry.id   70a0ed18f77dd76608dfa28a79cf6e81
#
_cell.length_a   1.000
_cell.length_b   1.000
_cell.length_c   1.000
_cell.angle_alpha   90.00
_cell.angle_beta   90.00
_cell.angle_gamma   90.00
#
_symmetry.space_group_name_H-M   'P 1'
#
loop_
_entity.id
_entity.type
_entity.pdbx_description
1 polymer ?
#
loop_
_entity_poly.entity_id
_entity_poly.type
_entity_poly.pdbx_seq_one_letter_code
_entity_poly.pdbx_strand_id
1 'polypeptide(L)'
;MEYIKLGKSDLKVSKICLGCMSFGEKSKSLPWTLDQEQTDIIIKKALDLGINFFDTANCYGANGSSEKFIGNSFKKFVKDRKDIVIATKVRWNEGKTSKEAIMREIDGSLKRLQTDYVDLYIIHRWDYDHPIEETMESLNELVKSKKVRYLGCSSIFPYQLLKANMIARQHGWAEFISIQNHYNLIYREEEREMIQLLEEEKMVMTPYSAMGAGRLCRLYTDEPTERFKDDPNAIFKYAQAKDLDIPVIKRVKEVADKMKISMALVALAWIYSKPYVAAPVL
;
A
#
# COMPACT_ATOMS: atom_id res chain seq x y z
N MET A 1 9.33 -15.99 8.84
CA MET A 1 8.96 -14.99 7.81
C MET A 1 10.07 -14.88 6.78
N GLU A 2 9.74 -14.83 5.49
CA GLU A 2 10.71 -14.53 4.44
C GLU A 2 10.80 -13.01 4.22
N TYR A 3 11.99 -12.56 3.82
CA TYR A 3 12.26 -11.14 3.57
C TYR A 3 12.88 -10.94 2.20
N ILE A 4 12.58 -9.79 1.59
CA ILE A 4 13.08 -9.40 0.26
C ILE A 4 13.55 -7.94 0.31
N LYS A 5 14.47 -7.57 -0.57
CA LYS A 5 14.82 -6.16 -0.78
C LYS A 5 13.70 -5.45 -1.57
N LEU A 6 13.36 -4.24 -1.15
CA LEU A 6 12.35 -3.43 -1.83
C LEU A 6 13.00 -2.69 -3.02
N GLY A 7 12.89 -3.26 -4.21
CA GLY A 7 13.50 -2.70 -5.42
C GLY A 7 15.01 -2.50 -5.29
N LYS A 8 15.50 -1.34 -5.74
CA LYS A 8 16.92 -0.95 -5.70
C LYS A 8 17.43 -0.56 -4.31
N SER A 9 16.57 -0.56 -3.27
CA SER A 9 16.91 -0.07 -1.95
C SER A 9 17.65 -1.10 -1.10
N ASP A 10 18.15 -0.66 0.07
CA ASP A 10 18.65 -1.52 1.14
C ASP A 10 17.54 -1.98 2.10
N LEU A 11 16.29 -1.53 1.91
CA LEU A 11 15.17 -1.91 2.75
C LEU A 11 14.88 -3.41 2.62
N LYS A 12 15.03 -4.12 3.72
CA LYS A 12 14.67 -5.53 3.84
C LYS A 12 13.28 -5.65 4.45
N VAL A 13 12.29 -5.97 3.63
CA VAL A 13 10.88 -6.06 4.03
C VAL A 13 10.41 -7.50 4.09
N SER A 14 9.49 -7.81 5.00
CA SER A 14 8.75 -9.07 4.98
C SER A 14 7.96 -9.19 3.68
N LYS A 15 7.85 -10.41 3.14
CA LYS A 15 7.04 -10.66 1.92
C LYS A 15 5.54 -10.42 2.13
N ILE A 16 5.13 -10.04 3.32
CA ILE A 16 3.79 -9.57 3.66
C ILE A 16 3.93 -8.12 4.16
N CYS A 17 3.12 -7.22 3.59
CA CYS A 17 2.95 -5.88 4.11
C CYS A 17 1.61 -5.81 4.86
N LEU A 18 1.61 -5.39 6.12
CA LEU A 18 0.37 -5.15 6.84
C LEU A 18 -0.24 -3.82 6.43
N GLY A 19 -1.41 -3.86 5.76
CA GLY A 19 -2.19 -2.68 5.42
C GLY A 19 -2.95 -2.15 6.63
N CYS A 20 -2.69 -0.89 6.99
CA CYS A 20 -3.23 -0.26 8.18
C CYS A 20 -4.45 0.63 7.90
N MET A 21 -5.06 0.56 6.71
CA MET A 21 -6.24 1.35 6.36
C MET A 21 -7.45 1.04 7.27
N SER A 22 -7.49 -0.14 7.85
CA SER A 22 -8.57 -0.58 8.73
C SER A 22 -8.42 -0.09 10.18
N PHE A 23 -7.35 0.60 10.53
CA PHE A 23 -7.11 1.11 11.88
C PHE A 23 -7.48 2.59 11.97
N GLY A 24 -7.99 3.02 13.11
CA GLY A 24 -8.28 4.42 13.37
C GLY A 24 -9.67 4.69 13.91
N GLU A 25 -9.93 5.94 14.20
CA GLU A 25 -11.23 6.40 14.67
C GLU A 25 -12.30 6.21 13.58
N LYS A 26 -13.46 5.68 13.98
CA LYS A 26 -14.60 5.50 13.09
C LYS A 26 -15.10 6.84 12.57
N SER A 27 -15.53 6.85 11.32
CA SER A 27 -16.21 7.98 10.70
C SER A 27 -17.41 7.51 9.90
N LYS A 28 -18.24 8.44 9.41
CA LYS A 28 -19.37 8.07 8.53
C LYS A 28 -18.91 7.37 7.25
N SER A 29 -17.74 7.72 6.72
CA SER A 29 -17.15 7.12 5.51
C SER A 29 -16.33 5.85 5.80
N LEU A 30 -15.97 5.59 7.06
CA LEU A 30 -15.14 4.48 7.50
C LEU A 30 -15.71 3.86 8.80
N PRO A 31 -16.93 3.31 8.78
CA PRO A 31 -17.60 2.78 9.97
C PRO A 31 -16.98 1.47 10.46
N TRP A 32 -16.19 0.81 9.62
CA TRP A 32 -15.57 -0.50 9.84
C TRP A 32 -14.15 -0.45 10.40
N THR A 33 -13.62 0.76 10.72
CA THR A 33 -12.28 0.86 11.30
C THR A 33 -12.23 0.29 12.71
N LEU A 34 -11.07 -0.25 13.05
CA LEU A 34 -10.77 -0.88 14.33
C LEU A 34 -10.20 0.16 15.29
N ASP A 35 -10.57 0.05 16.55
CA ASP A 35 -10.08 0.90 17.62
C ASP A 35 -8.62 0.61 18.01
N GLN A 36 -8.11 1.32 19.02
CA GLN A 36 -6.72 1.19 19.46
C GLN A 36 -6.43 -0.21 20.04
N GLU A 37 -7.34 -0.77 20.81
CA GLU A 37 -7.15 -2.08 21.44
C GLU A 37 -7.05 -3.19 20.39
N GLN A 38 -7.98 -3.19 19.44
CA GLN A 38 -7.98 -4.12 18.30
C GLN A 38 -6.74 -3.93 17.41
N THR A 39 -6.30 -2.67 17.22
CA THR A 39 -5.07 -2.35 16.49
C THR A 39 -3.85 -2.94 17.20
N ASP A 40 -3.75 -2.77 18.51
CA ASP A 40 -2.65 -3.31 19.32
C ASP A 40 -2.53 -4.83 19.20
N ILE A 41 -3.66 -5.55 19.24
CA ILE A 41 -3.71 -7.00 19.08
C ILE A 41 -3.15 -7.42 17.71
N ILE A 42 -3.58 -6.75 16.63
CA ILE A 42 -3.15 -7.10 15.27
C ILE A 42 -1.69 -6.74 15.04
N ILE A 43 -1.25 -5.54 15.45
CA ILE A 43 0.15 -5.10 15.32
C ILE A 43 1.07 -6.04 16.09
N LYS A 44 0.73 -6.36 17.35
CA LYS A 44 1.52 -7.30 18.14
C LYS A 44 1.62 -8.66 17.45
N LYS A 45 0.51 -9.20 16.96
CA LYS A 45 0.50 -10.48 16.24
C LYS A 45 1.34 -10.44 14.98
N ALA A 46 1.30 -9.34 14.22
CA ALA A 46 2.12 -9.16 13.02
C ALA A 46 3.63 -9.18 13.37
N LEU A 47 4.02 -8.45 14.41
CA LEU A 47 5.41 -8.44 14.90
C LEU A 47 5.85 -9.82 15.38
N ASP A 48 5.02 -10.53 16.14
CA ASP A 48 5.30 -11.90 16.63
C ASP A 48 5.49 -12.90 15.47
N LEU A 49 4.84 -12.68 14.32
CA LEU A 49 5.00 -13.47 13.09
C LEU A 49 6.22 -13.02 12.24
N GLY A 50 6.93 -11.98 12.66
CA GLY A 50 8.07 -11.42 11.95
C GLY A 50 7.71 -10.51 10.77
N ILE A 51 6.47 -10.01 10.70
CA ILE A 51 6.10 -8.95 9.74
C ILE A 51 6.75 -7.65 10.22
N ASN A 52 7.58 -7.07 9.37
CA ASN A 52 8.25 -5.79 9.66
C ASN A 52 7.80 -4.66 8.74
N PHE A 53 6.93 -4.89 7.78
CA PHE A 53 6.49 -3.92 6.80
C PHE A 53 5.03 -3.50 7.04
N PHE A 54 4.82 -2.20 7.28
CA PHE A 54 3.53 -1.61 7.65
C PHE A 54 3.20 -0.45 6.71
N ASP A 55 2.00 -0.47 6.12
CA ASP A 55 1.55 0.53 5.15
C ASP A 55 0.34 1.31 5.69
N THR A 56 0.48 2.62 5.79
CA THR A 56 -0.58 3.55 6.18
C THR A 56 -0.67 4.74 5.22
N ALA A 57 -1.42 5.77 5.57
CA ALA A 57 -1.49 7.05 4.85
C ALA A 57 -1.98 8.17 5.78
N ASN A 58 -1.64 9.42 5.44
CA ASN A 58 -2.10 10.61 6.18
C ASN A 58 -3.63 10.77 6.23
N CYS A 59 -4.36 10.10 5.31
CA CYS A 59 -5.82 10.16 5.19
C CYS A 59 -6.55 8.92 5.73
N TYR A 60 -5.84 7.90 6.25
CA TYR A 60 -6.50 6.70 6.76
C TYR A 60 -7.03 6.90 8.19
N GLY A 61 -8.26 6.43 8.41
CA GLY A 61 -9.02 6.76 9.61
C GLY A 61 -9.44 8.24 9.63
N ALA A 62 -10.24 8.66 10.61
CA ALA A 62 -10.58 10.06 10.77
C ALA A 62 -9.32 10.88 11.09
N ASN A 63 -9.02 11.92 10.30
CA ASN A 63 -7.89 12.84 10.51
C ASN A 63 -6.51 12.15 10.62
N GLY A 64 -6.29 11.06 9.88
CA GLY A 64 -5.03 10.33 9.93
C GLY A 64 -4.85 9.49 11.21
N SER A 65 -5.95 9.12 11.87
CA SER A 65 -5.91 8.36 13.12
C SER A 65 -5.28 6.96 12.97
N SER A 66 -5.22 6.41 11.76
CA SER A 66 -4.45 5.18 11.49
C SER A 66 -2.99 5.37 11.87
N GLU A 67 -2.32 6.42 11.42
CA GLU A 67 -0.93 6.71 11.77
C GLU A 67 -0.74 6.89 13.28
N LYS A 68 -1.69 7.55 13.96
CA LYS A 68 -1.67 7.72 15.42
C LYS A 68 -1.77 6.38 16.14
N PHE A 69 -2.69 5.50 15.72
CA PHE A 69 -2.93 4.21 16.38
C PHE A 69 -1.72 3.27 16.22
N ILE A 70 -1.18 3.16 15.00
CA ILE A 70 0.01 2.34 14.79
C ILE A 70 1.25 2.92 15.47
N GLY A 71 1.41 4.26 15.53
CA GLY A 71 2.46 4.92 16.31
C GLY A 71 2.39 4.56 17.79
N ASN A 72 1.19 4.59 18.37
CA ASN A 72 0.96 4.14 19.75
C ASN A 72 1.33 2.67 19.96
N SER A 73 0.97 1.78 19.01
CA SER A 73 1.29 0.35 19.06
C SER A 73 2.79 0.11 18.93
N PHE A 74 3.48 0.83 18.02
CA PHE A 74 4.92 0.70 17.87
C PHE A 74 5.67 1.13 19.13
N LYS A 75 5.25 2.20 19.78
CA LYS A 75 5.82 2.63 21.06
C LYS A 75 5.70 1.56 22.16
N LYS A 76 4.64 0.73 22.11
CA LYS A 76 4.43 -0.36 23.09
C LYS A 76 5.26 -1.60 22.77
N PHE A 77 5.39 -1.97 21.49
CA PHE A 77 5.81 -3.30 21.09
C PHE A 77 7.13 -3.34 20.31
N VAL A 78 7.60 -2.23 19.74
CA VAL A 78 8.84 -2.16 18.96
C VAL A 78 9.96 -1.64 19.85
N LYS A 79 11.04 -2.39 19.95
CA LYS A 79 12.21 -2.03 20.80
C LYS A 79 13.15 -1.08 20.07
N ASP A 80 13.47 -1.36 18.82
CA ASP A 80 14.28 -0.50 17.96
C ASP A 80 13.47 -0.11 16.72
N ARG A 81 13.40 1.19 16.42
CA ARG A 81 12.72 1.73 15.23
C ARG A 81 13.22 1.11 13.92
N LYS A 82 14.46 0.63 13.89
CA LYS A 82 15.08 -0.02 12.74
C LYS A 82 14.54 -1.43 12.46
N ASP A 83 13.86 -2.04 13.43
CA ASP A 83 13.28 -3.38 13.27
C ASP A 83 12.03 -3.38 12.37
N ILE A 84 11.48 -2.20 12.08
CA ILE A 84 10.28 -2.03 11.27
C ILE A 84 10.50 -1.09 10.09
N VAL A 85 9.74 -1.33 9.03
CA VAL A 85 9.66 -0.50 7.82
C VAL A 85 8.28 0.12 7.76
N ILE A 86 8.21 1.44 7.82
CA ILE A 86 6.96 2.21 7.78
C ILE A 86 6.83 2.88 6.43
N ALA A 87 5.74 2.57 5.71
CA ALA A 87 5.30 3.30 4.54
C ALA A 87 4.10 4.18 4.89
N THR A 88 4.14 5.45 4.49
CA THR A 88 2.97 6.33 4.54
C THR A 88 2.82 7.13 3.24
N LYS A 89 1.68 7.79 3.06
CA LYS A 89 1.31 8.37 1.76
C LYS A 89 0.78 9.78 1.91
N VAL A 90 0.92 10.57 0.84
CA VAL A 90 0.42 11.95 0.70
C VAL A 90 -0.41 12.10 -0.57
N ARG A 91 -1.37 12.99 -0.57
CA ARG A 91 -2.14 13.52 -1.70
C ARG A 91 -3.60 13.84 -1.38
N TRP A 92 -4.25 13.11 -0.46
CA TRP A 92 -5.66 13.35 -0.08
C TRP A 92 -5.76 14.39 1.05
N ASN A 93 -5.28 15.60 0.77
CA ASN A 93 -5.17 16.76 1.66
C ASN A 93 -5.30 18.04 0.85
N GLU A 94 -5.49 19.15 1.50
CA GLU A 94 -5.41 20.46 0.86
C GLU A 94 -4.02 20.71 0.27
N GLY A 95 -3.97 21.19 -0.96
CA GLY A 95 -2.73 21.40 -1.73
C GLY A 95 -2.12 20.12 -2.30
N LYS A 96 -2.73 18.96 -2.14
CA LYS A 96 -2.37 17.67 -2.77
C LYS A 96 -0.88 17.35 -2.68
N THR A 97 -0.12 17.47 -3.80
CA THR A 97 1.33 17.25 -3.87
C THR A 97 2.11 18.52 -4.18
N SER A 98 1.56 19.71 -3.88
CA SER A 98 2.34 20.95 -3.88
C SER A 98 3.47 20.87 -2.85
N LYS A 99 4.49 21.69 -3.01
CA LYS A 99 5.64 21.76 -2.09
C LYS A 99 5.20 21.99 -0.64
N GLU A 100 4.34 22.98 -0.42
CA GLU A 100 3.83 23.34 0.91
C GLU A 100 3.05 22.18 1.53
N ALA A 101 2.22 21.48 0.72
CA ALA A 101 1.45 20.34 1.20
C ALA A 101 2.36 19.16 1.56
N ILE A 102 3.31 18.80 0.71
CA ILE A 102 4.26 17.71 0.99
C ILE A 102 5.03 17.96 2.29
N MET A 103 5.55 19.18 2.48
CA MET A 103 6.32 19.53 3.69
C MET A 103 5.46 19.50 4.95
N ARG A 104 4.25 20.04 4.89
CA ARG A 104 3.29 20.04 6.01
C ARG A 104 2.84 18.61 6.36
N GLU A 105 2.50 17.82 5.34
CA GLU A 105 1.92 16.50 5.57
C GLU A 105 2.94 15.50 6.12
N ILE A 106 4.21 15.55 5.69
CA ILE A 106 5.22 14.68 6.29
C ILE A 106 5.42 14.99 7.77
N ASP A 107 5.46 16.25 8.17
CA ASP A 107 5.63 16.63 9.57
C ASP A 107 4.42 16.18 10.41
N GLY A 108 3.21 16.29 9.85
CA GLY A 108 2.00 15.74 10.45
C GLY A 108 2.06 14.23 10.63
N SER A 109 2.51 13.50 9.59
CA SER A 109 2.65 12.04 9.62
C SER A 109 3.69 11.59 10.65
N LEU A 110 4.87 12.22 10.67
CA LEU A 110 5.93 11.92 11.65
C LEU A 110 5.43 12.13 13.10
N LYS A 111 4.69 13.21 13.34
CA LYS A 111 4.09 13.48 14.65
C LYS A 111 3.07 12.42 15.06
N ARG A 112 2.17 11.99 14.14
CA ARG A 112 1.16 10.95 14.42
C ARG A 112 1.81 9.57 14.60
N LEU A 113 2.81 9.24 13.79
CA LEU A 113 3.59 7.99 13.87
C LEU A 113 4.57 7.95 15.05
N GLN A 114 4.84 9.10 15.70
CA GLN A 114 5.78 9.24 16.80
C GLN A 114 7.21 8.78 16.45
N THR A 115 7.68 9.19 15.27
CA THR A 115 9.00 8.82 14.73
C THR A 115 9.63 10.01 14.00
N ASP A 116 10.96 10.02 13.90
CA ASP A 116 11.69 11.10 13.21
C ASP A 116 11.80 10.88 11.71
N TYR A 117 11.51 9.67 11.21
CA TYR A 117 11.56 9.35 9.79
C TYR A 117 10.58 8.26 9.40
N VAL A 118 10.22 8.22 8.12
CA VAL A 118 9.55 7.08 7.48
C VAL A 118 10.49 6.42 6.47
N ASP A 119 10.34 5.12 6.29
CA ASP A 119 11.21 4.35 5.39
C ASP A 119 10.80 4.51 3.94
N LEU A 120 9.49 4.59 3.66
CA LEU A 120 8.94 4.77 2.33
C LEU A 120 7.84 5.83 2.34
N TYR A 121 8.02 6.89 1.54
CA TYR A 121 6.99 7.92 1.37
C TYR A 121 6.40 7.83 -0.03
N ILE A 122 5.09 7.69 -0.10
CA ILE A 122 4.38 7.32 -1.33
C ILE A 122 3.49 8.47 -1.79
N ILE A 123 3.58 8.91 -3.04
CA ILE A 123 2.51 9.70 -3.63
C ILE A 123 1.32 8.77 -3.87
N HIS A 124 0.18 9.09 -3.23
CA HIS A 124 -1.00 8.20 -3.17
C HIS A 124 -1.72 8.07 -4.51
N ARG A 125 -1.63 9.12 -5.34
CA ARG A 125 -2.19 9.25 -6.69
C ARG A 125 -1.41 10.31 -7.44
N TRP A 126 -1.46 10.27 -8.76
CA TRP A 126 -0.97 11.37 -9.59
C TRP A 126 -1.75 12.66 -9.30
N ASP A 127 -1.02 13.76 -9.26
CA ASP A 127 -1.59 15.09 -9.16
C ASP A 127 -1.56 15.77 -10.54
N TYR A 128 -2.72 16.21 -11.00
CA TYR A 128 -2.86 16.89 -12.27
C TYR A 128 -2.84 18.41 -12.13
N ASP A 129 -2.85 18.94 -10.90
CA ASP A 129 -2.92 20.37 -10.63
C ASP A 129 -1.52 20.97 -10.40
N HIS A 130 -0.53 20.15 -10.03
CA HIS A 130 0.83 20.58 -9.78
C HIS A 130 1.82 19.87 -10.71
N PRO A 131 2.89 20.58 -11.19
CA PRO A 131 3.93 19.98 -12.01
C PRO A 131 4.64 18.84 -11.26
N ILE A 132 4.83 17.71 -11.94
CA ILE A 132 5.54 16.57 -11.34
C ILE A 132 6.99 16.93 -10.94
N GLU A 133 7.59 17.87 -11.61
CA GLU A 133 8.95 18.35 -11.31
C GLU A 133 9.00 18.98 -9.91
N GLU A 134 8.04 19.87 -9.57
CA GLU A 134 7.90 20.46 -8.25
C GLU A 134 7.67 19.38 -7.17
N THR A 135 6.81 18.41 -7.47
CA THR A 135 6.57 17.26 -6.59
C THR A 135 7.85 16.47 -6.33
N MET A 136 8.61 16.13 -7.38
CA MET A 136 9.84 15.34 -7.25
C MET A 136 10.96 16.11 -6.55
N GLU A 137 11.08 17.42 -6.78
CA GLU A 137 12.01 18.27 -6.04
C GLU A 137 11.71 18.27 -4.55
N SER A 138 10.43 18.47 -4.19
CA SER A 138 9.97 18.50 -2.82
C SER A 138 10.20 17.16 -2.10
N LEU A 139 9.93 16.05 -2.77
CA LEU A 139 10.19 14.71 -2.24
C LEU A 139 11.71 14.48 -2.04
N ASN A 140 12.55 14.96 -2.96
CA ASN A 140 14.00 14.88 -2.82
C ASN A 140 14.52 15.72 -1.64
N GLU A 141 13.94 16.88 -1.34
CA GLU A 141 14.26 17.66 -0.13
C GLU A 141 13.98 16.85 1.15
N LEU A 142 12.89 16.06 1.18
CA LEU A 142 12.60 15.17 2.30
C LEU A 142 13.62 14.04 2.46
N VAL A 143 14.11 13.49 1.35
CA VAL A 143 15.17 12.48 1.39
C VAL A 143 16.49 13.09 1.88
N LYS A 144 16.87 14.27 1.38
CA LYS A 144 18.08 15.00 1.82
C LYS A 144 18.02 15.36 3.32
N SER A 145 16.85 15.76 3.82
CA SER A 145 16.65 16.05 5.25
C SER A 145 16.52 14.82 6.14
N LYS A 146 16.56 13.62 5.57
CA LYS A 146 16.44 12.32 6.26
C LYS A 146 15.10 12.09 6.95
N LYS A 147 14.07 12.90 6.68
CA LYS A 147 12.70 12.62 7.11
C LYS A 147 12.09 11.42 6.37
N VAL A 148 12.58 11.14 5.18
CA VAL A 148 12.18 10.04 4.30
C VAL A 148 13.42 9.30 3.83
N ARG A 149 13.40 7.96 3.86
CA ARG A 149 14.53 7.17 3.33
C ARG A 149 14.40 6.91 1.84
N TYR A 150 13.22 6.48 1.39
CA TYR A 150 12.93 6.11 0.01
C TYR A 150 11.57 6.63 -0.44
N LEU A 151 11.42 6.76 -1.76
CA LEU A 151 10.22 7.24 -2.40
C LEU A 151 9.49 6.11 -3.13
N GLY A 152 8.15 6.16 -3.11
CA GLY A 152 7.28 5.29 -3.86
C GLY A 152 6.13 6.06 -4.51
N CYS A 153 5.39 5.38 -5.38
CA CYS A 153 4.19 5.93 -5.97
C CYS A 153 3.04 4.91 -5.94
N SER A 154 1.81 5.36 -6.11
CA SER A 154 0.64 4.51 -6.09
C SER A 154 -0.37 4.91 -7.15
N SER A 155 -0.92 3.89 -7.84
CA SER A 155 -2.05 4.04 -8.76
C SER A 155 -1.85 5.15 -9.79
N ILE A 156 -0.70 5.12 -10.44
CA ILE A 156 -0.31 5.99 -11.55
C ILE A 156 -0.07 5.16 -12.80
N PHE A 157 -0.14 5.79 -13.96
CA PHE A 157 0.12 5.14 -15.24
C PHE A 157 1.61 4.93 -15.50
N PRO A 158 2.01 3.94 -16.34
CA PRO A 158 3.41 3.69 -16.67
C PRO A 158 4.15 4.91 -17.16
N TYR A 159 3.57 5.68 -18.09
CA TYR A 159 4.20 6.91 -18.60
C TYR A 159 4.42 7.98 -17.52
N GLN A 160 3.54 8.03 -16.51
CA GLN A 160 3.66 8.97 -15.38
C GLN A 160 4.84 8.58 -14.48
N LEU A 161 4.96 7.29 -14.17
CA LEU A 161 6.08 6.75 -13.42
C LEU A 161 7.42 7.03 -14.15
N LEU A 162 7.49 6.67 -15.41
CA LEU A 162 8.70 6.90 -16.21
C LEU A 162 9.06 8.38 -16.26
N LYS A 163 8.09 9.26 -16.54
CA LYS A 163 8.30 10.72 -16.57
C LYS A 163 8.87 11.23 -15.24
N ALA A 164 8.30 10.81 -14.10
CA ALA A 164 8.76 11.24 -12.79
C ALA A 164 10.22 10.81 -12.53
N ASN A 165 10.55 9.54 -12.81
CA ASN A 165 11.90 9.02 -12.61
C ASN A 165 12.91 9.63 -13.61
N MET A 166 12.52 9.92 -14.84
CA MET A 166 13.38 10.62 -15.80
C MET A 166 13.73 12.03 -15.31
N ILE A 167 12.75 12.79 -14.82
CA ILE A 167 12.97 14.12 -14.23
C ILE A 167 13.92 14.01 -13.04
N ALA A 168 13.68 13.07 -12.13
CA ALA A 168 14.55 12.85 -10.99
C ALA A 168 16.00 12.57 -11.41
N ARG A 169 16.22 11.72 -12.42
CA ARG A 169 17.57 11.42 -12.96
C ARG A 169 18.24 12.64 -13.56
N GLN A 170 17.52 13.46 -14.33
CA GLN A 170 18.05 14.67 -14.94
C GLN A 170 18.60 15.66 -13.93
N HIS A 171 17.95 15.73 -12.75
CA HIS A 171 18.33 16.63 -11.67
C HIS A 171 19.20 15.98 -10.57
N GLY A 172 19.50 14.68 -10.67
CA GLY A 172 20.22 13.95 -9.64
C GLY A 172 19.42 13.81 -8.33
N TRP A 173 18.09 13.73 -8.42
CA TRP A 173 17.17 13.56 -7.31
C TRP A 173 16.88 12.09 -7.03
N ALA A 174 16.27 11.83 -5.87
CA ALA A 174 15.80 10.51 -5.50
C ALA A 174 14.66 10.07 -6.44
N GLU A 175 14.73 8.83 -6.91
CA GLU A 175 13.71 8.19 -7.77
C GLU A 175 12.71 7.40 -6.93
N PHE A 176 11.54 7.09 -7.51
CA PHE A 176 10.67 6.06 -6.99
C PHE A 176 11.33 4.69 -7.13
N ILE A 177 11.26 3.88 -6.06
CA ILE A 177 11.83 2.52 -6.02
C ILE A 177 10.76 1.42 -6.07
N SER A 178 9.52 1.77 -5.81
CA SER A 178 8.39 0.84 -5.81
C SER A 178 7.10 1.51 -6.22
N ILE A 179 6.16 0.70 -6.71
CA ILE A 179 4.80 1.14 -7.01
C ILE A 179 3.79 0.31 -6.21
N GLN A 180 2.73 0.95 -5.73
CA GLN A 180 1.61 0.30 -5.06
C GLN A 180 0.35 0.44 -5.91
N ASN A 181 0.07 -0.56 -6.78
CA ASN A 181 -1.08 -0.55 -7.68
C ASN A 181 -2.10 -1.63 -7.33
N HIS A 182 -3.30 -1.50 -7.88
CA HIS A 182 -4.35 -2.51 -7.81
C HIS A 182 -3.97 -3.71 -8.68
N TYR A 183 -3.72 -4.87 -8.08
CA TYR A 183 -3.35 -6.06 -8.84
C TYR A 183 -3.73 -7.34 -8.10
N ASN A 184 -4.48 -8.21 -8.79
CA ASN A 184 -4.91 -9.51 -8.29
C ASN A 184 -5.46 -10.37 -9.45
N LEU A 185 -5.93 -11.58 -9.17
CA LEU A 185 -6.43 -12.52 -10.19
C LEU A 185 -7.59 -12.00 -11.05
N ILE A 186 -8.43 -11.11 -10.52
CA ILE A 186 -9.59 -10.54 -11.24
C ILE A 186 -9.33 -9.12 -11.77
N TYR A 187 -8.17 -8.52 -11.46
CA TYR A 187 -7.77 -7.22 -11.99
C TYR A 187 -6.29 -7.26 -12.40
N ARG A 188 -6.03 -7.34 -13.71
CA ARG A 188 -4.72 -7.61 -14.27
C ARG A 188 -4.23 -6.55 -15.27
N GLU A 189 -4.78 -5.35 -15.22
CA GLU A 189 -4.43 -4.26 -16.16
C GLU A 189 -2.94 -3.89 -16.12
N GLU A 190 -2.28 -4.06 -14.97
CA GLU A 190 -0.85 -3.79 -14.81
C GLU A 190 0.04 -4.68 -15.71
N GLU A 191 -0.46 -5.82 -16.18
CA GLU A 191 0.25 -6.73 -17.07
C GLU A 191 0.41 -6.19 -18.51
N ARG A 192 -0.32 -5.12 -18.88
CA ARG A 192 -0.26 -4.55 -20.22
C ARG A 192 1.05 -3.79 -20.47
N GLU A 193 1.45 -2.95 -19.52
CA GLU A 193 2.61 -2.06 -19.68
C GLU A 193 3.44 -1.91 -18.40
N MET A 194 2.78 -1.80 -17.22
CA MET A 194 3.47 -1.48 -15.97
C MET A 194 4.54 -2.51 -15.63
N ILE A 195 4.27 -3.80 -15.85
CA ILE A 195 5.21 -4.87 -15.49
C ILE A 195 6.51 -4.74 -16.27
N GLN A 196 6.45 -4.49 -17.58
CA GLN A 196 7.63 -4.29 -18.41
C GLN A 196 8.45 -3.10 -17.93
N LEU A 197 7.78 -1.99 -17.59
CA LEU A 197 8.45 -0.82 -17.04
C LEU A 197 9.13 -1.12 -15.70
N LEU A 198 8.49 -1.89 -14.81
CA LEU A 198 9.10 -2.26 -13.52
C LEU A 198 10.37 -3.10 -13.71
N GLU A 199 10.36 -4.01 -14.67
CA GLU A 199 11.54 -4.83 -14.99
C GLU A 199 12.69 -3.97 -15.55
N GLU A 200 12.42 -3.08 -16.48
CA GLU A 200 13.42 -2.14 -17.04
C GLU A 200 13.99 -1.21 -15.97
N GLU A 201 13.11 -0.65 -15.13
CA GLU A 201 13.47 0.29 -14.07
C GLU A 201 14.04 -0.42 -12.82
N LYS A 202 14.05 -1.75 -12.75
CA LYS A 202 14.45 -2.58 -11.59
C LYS A 202 13.66 -2.18 -10.33
N MET A 203 12.40 -1.88 -10.53
CA MET A 203 11.43 -1.55 -9.48
C MET A 203 10.58 -2.78 -9.12
N VAL A 204 9.86 -2.69 -8.02
CA VAL A 204 8.96 -3.73 -7.55
C VAL A 204 7.57 -3.18 -7.26
N MET A 205 6.59 -4.08 -7.26
CA MET A 205 5.22 -3.77 -6.88
C MET A 205 4.91 -4.26 -5.47
N THR A 206 4.17 -3.44 -4.71
CA THR A 206 3.52 -3.82 -3.46
C THR A 206 2.00 -3.73 -3.66
N PRO A 207 1.37 -4.73 -4.32
CA PRO A 207 0.00 -4.60 -4.77
C PRO A 207 -0.98 -4.52 -3.62
N TYR A 208 -1.98 -3.63 -3.73
CA TYR A 208 -3.12 -3.60 -2.82
C TYR A 208 -4.31 -4.38 -3.38
N SER A 209 -5.26 -4.71 -2.51
CA SER A 209 -6.43 -5.55 -2.83
C SER A 209 -6.07 -6.93 -3.41
N ALA A 210 -5.01 -7.54 -2.91
CA ALA A 210 -4.49 -8.83 -3.36
C ALA A 210 -5.54 -9.96 -3.39
N MET A 211 -6.52 -9.89 -2.50
CA MET A 211 -7.62 -10.85 -2.40
C MET A 211 -8.95 -10.32 -3.01
N GLY A 212 -8.91 -9.27 -3.84
CA GLY A 212 -10.10 -8.73 -4.52
C GLY A 212 -11.17 -8.24 -3.54
N ALA A 213 -10.80 -7.57 -2.45
CA ALA A 213 -11.71 -7.18 -1.36
C ALA A 213 -12.55 -8.37 -0.82
N GLY A 214 -11.93 -9.54 -0.74
CA GLY A 214 -12.55 -10.78 -0.24
C GLY A 214 -13.26 -11.62 -1.30
N ARG A 215 -13.40 -11.16 -2.55
CA ARG A 215 -14.02 -11.94 -3.65
C ARG A 215 -13.25 -13.22 -3.99
N LEU A 216 -11.95 -13.17 -3.89
CA LEU A 216 -11.07 -14.32 -4.13
C LEU A 216 -10.97 -15.27 -2.92
N CYS A 217 -11.68 -14.98 -1.83
CA CYS A 217 -11.64 -15.80 -0.61
C CYS A 217 -12.85 -16.74 -0.45
N ARG A 218 -13.89 -16.60 -1.31
CA ARG A 218 -15.16 -17.34 -1.25
C ARG A 218 -15.83 -17.30 -2.62
N LEU A 219 -16.84 -18.16 -2.80
CA LEU A 219 -17.72 -18.04 -3.96
C LEU A 219 -18.52 -16.73 -3.88
N TYR A 220 -18.84 -16.18 -5.02
CA TYR A 220 -19.73 -15.04 -5.10
C TYR A 220 -21.11 -15.42 -4.57
N THR A 221 -21.58 -14.69 -3.58
CA THR A 221 -22.95 -14.77 -3.07
C THR A 221 -23.62 -13.41 -3.30
N ASP A 222 -24.92 -13.39 -3.44
CA ASP A 222 -25.67 -12.13 -3.56
C ASP A 222 -25.70 -11.35 -2.25
N GLU A 223 -25.34 -12.01 -1.12
CA GLU A 223 -25.22 -11.36 0.16
C GLU A 223 -23.79 -10.81 0.35
N PRO A 224 -23.62 -9.48 0.33
CA PRO A 224 -22.32 -8.86 0.60
C PRO A 224 -21.91 -9.02 2.07
N THR A 225 -20.59 -9.03 2.32
CA THR A 225 -20.11 -8.94 3.71
C THR A 225 -20.45 -7.59 4.33
N GLU A 226 -20.45 -7.51 5.66
CA GLU A 226 -20.62 -6.25 6.38
C GLU A 226 -19.71 -5.14 5.83
N ARG A 227 -18.42 -5.42 5.70
CA ARG A 227 -17.48 -4.45 5.10
C ARG A 227 -17.86 -4.07 3.66
N PHE A 228 -18.31 -5.02 2.85
CA PHE A 228 -18.65 -4.73 1.45
C PHE A 228 -19.90 -3.87 1.31
N LYS A 229 -20.84 -3.96 2.26
CA LYS A 229 -22.04 -3.09 2.30
C LYS A 229 -21.64 -1.63 2.53
N ASP A 230 -20.62 -1.42 3.35
CA ASP A 230 -20.23 -0.11 3.88
C ASP A 230 -18.94 0.47 3.28
N ASP A 231 -18.23 -0.28 2.41
CA ASP A 231 -17.00 0.18 1.75
C ASP A 231 -17.28 0.63 0.32
N PRO A 232 -17.47 1.95 0.08
CA PRO A 232 -17.77 2.49 -1.24
C PRO A 232 -16.66 2.24 -2.25
N ASN A 233 -15.41 2.11 -1.80
CA ASN A 233 -14.28 1.81 -2.68
C ASN A 233 -14.33 0.37 -3.20
N ALA A 234 -14.70 -0.58 -2.35
CA ALA A 234 -14.86 -1.98 -2.78
C ALA A 234 -16.05 -2.12 -3.73
N ILE A 235 -17.16 -1.44 -3.45
CA ILE A 235 -18.33 -1.40 -4.33
C ILE A 235 -17.95 -0.81 -5.70
N PHE A 236 -17.34 0.37 -5.71
CA PHE A 236 -16.93 1.05 -6.96
C PHE A 236 -15.99 0.19 -7.82
N LYS A 237 -15.00 -0.48 -7.21
CA LYS A 237 -14.01 -1.27 -7.95
C LYS A 237 -14.57 -2.54 -8.57
N TYR A 238 -15.55 -3.18 -7.95
CA TYR A 238 -15.90 -4.55 -8.31
C TYR A 238 -17.39 -4.76 -8.68
N ALA A 239 -18.28 -3.81 -8.42
CA ALA A 239 -19.71 -4.00 -8.65
C ALA A 239 -20.05 -4.22 -10.13
N GLN A 240 -19.34 -3.55 -11.03
CA GLN A 240 -19.60 -3.59 -12.47
C GLN A 240 -18.99 -4.79 -13.19
N ALA A 241 -18.03 -5.48 -12.57
CA ALA A 241 -17.28 -6.59 -13.17
C ALA A 241 -17.77 -7.98 -12.71
N LYS A 242 -18.91 -8.06 -12.03
CA LYS A 242 -19.44 -9.29 -11.44
C LYS A 242 -19.42 -10.48 -12.39
N ASP A 243 -19.97 -10.32 -13.57
CA ASP A 243 -20.13 -11.43 -14.53
C ASP A 243 -18.78 -11.87 -15.12
N LEU A 244 -17.82 -10.97 -15.20
CA LEU A 244 -16.45 -11.26 -15.63
C LEU A 244 -15.63 -11.94 -14.52
N ASP A 245 -15.89 -11.58 -13.27
CA ASP A 245 -15.17 -12.11 -12.11
C ASP A 245 -15.60 -13.54 -11.75
N ILE A 246 -16.88 -13.88 -11.91
CA ILE A 246 -17.46 -15.18 -11.51
C ILE A 246 -16.70 -16.39 -12.10
N PRO A 247 -16.36 -16.46 -13.40
CA PRO A 247 -15.60 -17.58 -13.95
C PRO A 247 -14.21 -17.75 -13.29
N VAL A 248 -13.53 -16.62 -13.02
CA VAL A 248 -12.22 -16.64 -12.34
C VAL A 248 -12.35 -17.14 -10.91
N ILE A 249 -13.35 -16.64 -10.16
CA ILE A 249 -13.61 -17.04 -8.77
C ILE A 249 -13.95 -18.54 -8.69
N LYS A 250 -14.77 -19.06 -9.61
CA LYS A 250 -15.06 -20.49 -9.70
C LYS A 250 -13.78 -21.30 -9.93
N ARG A 251 -12.91 -20.84 -10.82
CA ARG A 251 -11.63 -21.50 -11.07
C ARG A 251 -10.70 -21.51 -9.86
N VAL A 252 -10.66 -20.40 -9.10
CA VAL A 252 -9.93 -20.33 -7.83
C VAL A 252 -10.49 -21.37 -6.85
N LYS A 253 -11.81 -21.54 -6.77
CA LYS A 253 -12.44 -22.57 -5.91
C LYS A 253 -12.05 -23.99 -6.33
N GLU A 254 -12.11 -24.31 -7.62
CA GLU A 254 -11.69 -25.63 -8.13
C GLU A 254 -10.24 -25.96 -7.76
N VAL A 255 -9.32 -24.98 -7.91
CA VAL A 255 -7.91 -25.15 -7.55
C VAL A 255 -7.77 -25.34 -6.03
N ALA A 256 -8.48 -24.54 -5.23
CA ALA A 256 -8.48 -24.63 -3.77
C ALA A 256 -8.93 -26.02 -3.30
N ASP A 257 -10.03 -26.55 -3.86
CA ASP A 257 -10.55 -27.87 -3.53
C ASP A 257 -9.57 -28.99 -3.90
N LYS A 258 -9.01 -28.92 -5.12
CA LYS A 258 -8.01 -29.90 -5.59
C LYS A 258 -6.77 -29.92 -4.71
N MET A 259 -6.31 -28.76 -4.24
CA MET A 259 -5.14 -28.62 -3.39
C MET A 259 -5.45 -28.76 -1.89
N LYS A 260 -6.73 -28.82 -1.50
CA LYS A 260 -7.18 -28.86 -0.11
C LYS A 260 -6.69 -27.67 0.72
N ILE A 261 -6.70 -26.48 0.14
CA ILE A 261 -6.33 -25.20 0.76
C ILE A 261 -7.46 -24.18 0.61
N SER A 262 -7.38 -23.06 1.31
CA SER A 262 -8.37 -21.99 1.16
C SER A 262 -8.22 -21.25 -0.18
N MET A 263 -9.32 -20.68 -0.70
CA MET A 263 -9.31 -19.81 -1.88
C MET A 263 -8.35 -18.61 -1.68
N ALA A 264 -8.31 -18.05 -0.47
CA ALA A 264 -7.39 -16.96 -0.14
C ALA A 264 -5.93 -17.36 -0.35
N LEU A 265 -5.53 -18.58 0.04
CA LEU A 265 -4.17 -19.08 -0.19
C LEU A 265 -3.86 -19.26 -1.68
N VAL A 266 -4.84 -19.69 -2.50
CA VAL A 266 -4.66 -19.76 -3.97
C VAL A 266 -4.40 -18.38 -4.53
N ALA A 267 -5.21 -17.38 -4.15
CA ALA A 267 -5.06 -16.00 -4.62
C ALA A 267 -3.70 -15.40 -4.22
N LEU A 268 -3.28 -15.61 -2.98
CA LEU A 268 -1.99 -15.13 -2.49
C LEU A 268 -0.82 -15.88 -3.14
N ALA A 269 -0.88 -17.19 -3.29
CA ALA A 269 0.15 -17.97 -3.98
C ALA A 269 0.35 -17.49 -5.43
N TRP A 270 -0.75 -17.17 -6.13
CA TRP A 270 -0.65 -16.60 -7.47
C TRP A 270 0.07 -15.24 -7.48
N ILE A 271 -0.24 -14.35 -6.55
CA ILE A 271 0.46 -13.05 -6.44
C ILE A 271 1.94 -13.25 -6.11
N TYR A 272 2.27 -14.14 -5.17
CA TYR A 272 3.66 -14.45 -4.81
C TYR A 272 4.45 -15.15 -5.90
N SER A 273 3.79 -15.76 -6.89
CA SER A 273 4.47 -16.35 -8.05
C SER A 273 5.03 -15.30 -9.02
N LYS A 274 4.72 -14.01 -8.81
CA LYS A 274 5.12 -12.93 -9.71
C LYS A 274 6.45 -12.31 -9.26
N PRO A 275 7.51 -12.35 -10.10
CA PRO A 275 8.86 -11.91 -9.69
C PRO A 275 8.94 -10.41 -9.39
N TYR A 276 8.06 -9.61 -9.97
CA TYR A 276 7.97 -8.16 -9.76
C TYR A 276 7.15 -7.77 -8.51
N VAL A 277 6.56 -8.73 -7.80
CA VAL A 277 5.84 -8.48 -6.55
C VAL A 277 6.77 -8.71 -5.36
N ALA A 278 7.01 -7.65 -4.58
CA ALA A 278 7.81 -7.73 -3.37
C ALA A 278 6.97 -8.19 -2.17
N ALA A 279 5.87 -7.49 -1.90
CA ALA A 279 4.99 -7.76 -0.77
C ALA A 279 3.57 -7.25 -1.08
N PRO A 280 2.55 -8.12 -1.14
CA PRO A 280 1.17 -7.66 -1.19
C PRO A 280 0.79 -6.98 0.12
N VAL A 281 -0.03 -5.92 0.01
CA VAL A 281 -0.62 -5.20 1.15
C VAL A 281 -1.92 -5.90 1.53
N LEU A 282 -1.95 -6.50 2.74
CA LEU A 282 -3.02 -7.35 3.26
C LEU A 282 -3.71 -6.72 4.47
#